data_17cbe4faf6251dfc3b702df2afbe13b0
#
_entry.id   17cbe4faf6251dfc3b702df2afbe13b0
#
_cell.length_a   1.000
_cell.length_b   1.000
_cell.length_c   1.000
_cell.angle_alpha   90.00
_cell.angle_beta   90.00
_cell.angle_gamma   90.00
#
_symmetry.space_group_name_H-M   'P 1'
#
loop_
_entity.id
_entity.type
_entity.pdbx_description
1 polymer ?
#
loop_
_entity_poly.entity_id
_entity_poly.type
_entity_poly.pdbx_seq_one_letter_code
_entity_poly.pdbx_strand_id
1 'polypeptide(L)'
;MATEEKNKALVCRFLEAQDTCDLEALDELLAPDFVDHGLLPDQDPGREGFMHGVAEAHAALSYIRTTIEYQGTDGDDMVITRHTTRTIHDRGAYLGLMAPTGQERETRGMLIHRVSGGKIVEEWSATSGPPVLEALTQEMRERERVEHELQVARDIQLASLPEGVPTLEDWQIDPYCQPAREVGGDFYEFYQLGDGRVGFAVGDATGKGVPAAIVTTGTCAYLGGVAAASGSSPGEALALANEALYARIPPNMFVTCFYAILDPESGSLTYANAGHDIPYLYRKGNAEELRARGMPLGLMPGMGYEEMEIMLNADDIALFYSDGLVEAHNPEGEMFGLPRLQALVAEPAEGKPLVDLLMDELRSFTGHGWEQEDDITLLTLQRSAQ
;
A
#
# COMPACT_ATOMS: atom_id res chain seq x y z
N MET A 1 -42.55 -41.77 18.17
CA MET A 1 -43.39 -40.94 17.21
C MET A 1 -43.68 -39.53 17.75
N ALA A 2 -44.39 -39.35 18.88
CA ALA A 2 -44.72 -38.00 19.35
C ALA A 2 -43.50 -37.19 19.81
N THR A 3 -42.46 -37.81 20.41
CA THR A 3 -41.24 -37.18 20.82
C THR A 3 -40.33 -36.86 19.64
N GLU A 4 -40.15 -37.77 18.71
CA GLU A 4 -39.36 -37.62 17.50
C GLU A 4 -39.84 -36.42 16.65
N GLU A 5 -41.15 -36.29 16.42
CA GLU A 5 -41.72 -35.16 15.64
C GLU A 5 -41.58 -33.83 16.38
N LYS A 6 -41.65 -33.82 17.73
CA LYS A 6 -41.36 -32.64 18.53
C LYS A 6 -39.90 -32.21 18.43
N ASN A 7 -38.95 -33.17 18.46
CA ASN A 7 -37.54 -32.90 18.36
C ASN A 7 -37.17 -32.39 16.95
N LYS A 8 -37.76 -32.95 15.88
CA LYS A 8 -37.59 -32.43 14.51
C LYS A 8 -38.11 -31.00 14.39
N ALA A 9 -39.31 -30.72 14.95
CA ALA A 9 -39.90 -29.38 14.92
C ALA A 9 -39.03 -28.37 15.72
N LEU A 10 -38.40 -28.80 16.83
CA LEU A 10 -37.45 -27.99 17.58
C LEU A 10 -36.25 -27.61 16.75
N VAL A 11 -35.62 -28.60 16.06
CA VAL A 11 -34.48 -28.36 15.16
C VAL A 11 -34.86 -27.47 13.99
N CYS A 12 -36.06 -27.61 13.41
CA CYS A 12 -36.54 -26.68 12.36
C CYS A 12 -36.58 -25.23 12.87
N ARG A 13 -37.14 -24.98 14.07
CA ARG A 13 -37.20 -23.64 14.68
C ARG A 13 -35.80 -23.10 14.97
N PHE A 14 -34.87 -23.95 15.38
CA PHE A 14 -33.48 -23.59 15.61
C PHE A 14 -32.80 -23.12 14.32
N LEU A 15 -32.94 -23.85 13.21
CA LEU A 15 -32.39 -23.47 11.91
C LEU A 15 -33.03 -22.18 11.35
N GLU A 16 -34.33 -21.98 11.56
CA GLU A 16 -35.00 -20.73 11.20
C GLU A 16 -34.49 -19.55 12.02
N ALA A 17 -34.23 -19.72 13.32
CA ALA A 17 -33.67 -18.70 14.18
C ALA A 17 -32.23 -18.33 13.77
N GLN A 18 -31.40 -19.31 13.38
CA GLN A 18 -30.10 -19.05 12.78
C GLN A 18 -30.20 -18.25 11.49
N ASP A 19 -31.05 -18.66 10.55
CA ASP A 19 -31.23 -18.01 9.24
C ASP A 19 -31.71 -16.55 9.36
N THR A 20 -32.40 -16.20 10.45
CA THR A 20 -32.97 -14.87 10.70
C THR A 20 -32.23 -14.04 11.73
N CYS A 21 -31.15 -14.57 12.33
CA CYS A 21 -30.43 -13.95 13.47
C CYS A 21 -31.34 -13.64 14.67
N ASP A 22 -32.29 -14.52 14.95
CA ASP A 22 -33.17 -14.40 16.12
C ASP A 22 -32.44 -14.96 17.35
N LEU A 23 -31.61 -14.12 17.95
CA LEU A 23 -30.80 -14.50 19.13
C LEU A 23 -31.65 -14.80 20.34
N GLU A 24 -32.84 -14.22 20.48
CA GLU A 24 -33.77 -14.49 21.58
C GLU A 24 -34.34 -15.91 21.46
N ALA A 25 -34.79 -16.28 20.26
CA ALA A 25 -35.23 -17.63 19.98
C ALA A 25 -34.11 -18.67 20.15
N LEU A 26 -32.89 -18.38 19.74
CA LEU A 26 -31.71 -19.25 19.96
C LEU A 26 -31.44 -19.46 21.45
N ASP A 27 -31.51 -18.43 22.29
CA ASP A 27 -31.31 -18.52 23.73
C ASP A 27 -32.36 -19.40 24.39
N GLU A 28 -33.62 -19.37 23.90
CA GLU A 28 -34.69 -20.25 24.37
C GLU A 28 -34.49 -21.71 23.95
N LEU A 29 -33.99 -21.96 22.76
CA LEU A 29 -33.89 -23.29 22.15
C LEU A 29 -32.63 -24.04 22.58
N LEU A 30 -31.55 -23.35 22.93
CA LEU A 30 -30.30 -23.94 23.38
C LEU A 30 -30.29 -24.19 24.90
N ALA A 31 -29.66 -25.28 25.27
CA ALA A 31 -29.41 -25.56 26.70
C ALA A 31 -28.31 -24.65 27.26
N PRO A 32 -28.31 -24.36 28.58
CA PRO A 32 -27.23 -23.58 29.21
C PRO A 32 -25.84 -24.21 29.06
N ASP A 33 -25.78 -25.53 28.96
CA ASP A 33 -24.58 -26.35 28.77
C ASP A 33 -24.42 -26.86 27.33
N PHE A 34 -25.01 -26.18 26.36
CA PHE A 34 -24.89 -26.50 24.95
C PHE A 34 -23.43 -26.53 24.49
N VAL A 35 -23.10 -27.49 23.62
CA VAL A 35 -21.79 -27.66 23.02
C VAL A 35 -21.91 -27.82 21.50
N ASP A 36 -21.25 -26.97 20.75
CA ASP A 36 -21.03 -27.11 19.29
C ASP A 36 -19.69 -27.82 19.04
N HIS A 37 -19.74 -28.98 18.36
CA HIS A 37 -18.57 -29.77 17.97
C HIS A 37 -18.08 -29.49 16.55
N GLY A 38 -18.72 -28.56 15.84
CA GLY A 38 -18.39 -28.21 14.43
C GLY A 38 -17.59 -26.91 14.28
N LEU A 39 -17.08 -26.34 15.35
CA LEU A 39 -16.44 -25.04 15.40
C LEU A 39 -15.06 -24.98 14.74
N LEU A 40 -14.71 -23.77 14.33
CA LEU A 40 -13.34 -23.42 13.96
C LEU A 40 -12.43 -23.37 15.20
N PRO A 41 -11.12 -23.61 15.05
CA PRO A 41 -10.14 -23.42 16.12
C PRO A 41 -10.28 -22.00 16.72
N ASP A 42 -10.17 -21.92 18.05
CA ASP A 42 -10.24 -20.69 18.85
C ASP A 42 -11.65 -20.08 19.07
N GLN A 43 -12.73 -20.73 18.64
CA GLN A 43 -14.09 -20.35 19.00
C GLN A 43 -14.54 -21.01 20.31
N ASP A 44 -15.31 -20.28 21.12
CA ASP A 44 -15.95 -20.81 22.32
C ASP A 44 -17.04 -21.82 21.92
N PRO A 45 -16.95 -23.10 22.34
CA PRO A 45 -17.91 -24.12 21.95
C PRO A 45 -19.26 -24.01 22.68
N GLY A 46 -19.38 -23.10 23.62
CA GLY A 46 -20.59 -22.91 24.40
C GLY A 46 -21.67 -22.07 23.69
N ARG A 47 -22.83 -22.01 24.34
CA ARG A 47 -24.00 -21.27 23.84
C ARG A 47 -23.70 -19.82 23.46
N GLU A 48 -22.93 -19.10 24.28
CA GLU A 48 -22.61 -17.70 24.04
C GLU A 48 -21.70 -17.54 22.81
N GLY A 49 -20.69 -18.43 22.65
CA GLY A 49 -19.81 -18.42 21.49
C GLY A 49 -20.56 -18.75 20.20
N PHE A 50 -21.47 -19.72 20.24
CA PHE A 50 -22.33 -20.06 19.10
C PHE A 50 -23.21 -18.86 18.67
N MET A 51 -23.90 -18.21 19.62
CA MET A 51 -24.75 -17.05 19.33
C MET A 51 -23.94 -15.86 18.79
N HIS A 52 -22.71 -15.67 19.30
CA HIS A 52 -21.79 -14.68 18.78
C HIS A 52 -21.41 -14.97 17.31
N GLY A 53 -21.09 -16.23 17.00
CA GLY A 53 -20.79 -16.65 15.62
C GLY A 53 -21.95 -16.45 14.65
N VAL A 54 -23.21 -16.68 15.10
CA VAL A 54 -24.41 -16.37 14.29
C VAL A 54 -24.51 -14.87 14.02
N ALA A 55 -24.29 -14.03 15.02
CA ALA A 55 -24.33 -12.57 14.85
C ALA A 55 -23.24 -12.07 13.91
N GLU A 56 -22.01 -12.59 14.03
CA GLU A 56 -20.91 -12.26 13.11
C GLU A 56 -21.20 -12.71 11.68
N ALA A 57 -21.77 -13.90 11.50
CA ALA A 57 -22.18 -14.37 10.17
C ALA A 57 -23.18 -13.41 9.52
N HIS A 58 -24.17 -12.93 10.23
CA HIS A 58 -25.16 -11.96 9.73
C HIS A 58 -24.62 -10.55 9.54
N ALA A 59 -23.55 -10.16 10.25
CA ALA A 59 -22.85 -8.92 9.98
C ALA A 59 -22.08 -8.95 8.63
N ALA A 60 -21.60 -10.12 8.23
CA ALA A 60 -20.85 -10.31 7.00
C ALA A 60 -21.72 -10.71 5.78
N LEU A 61 -22.81 -11.45 6.03
CA LEU A 61 -23.66 -12.04 4.98
C LEU A 61 -24.99 -11.29 4.90
N SER A 62 -25.40 -10.88 3.72
CA SER A 62 -26.72 -10.24 3.50
C SER A 62 -27.85 -11.27 3.38
N TYR A 63 -27.51 -12.48 3.05
CA TYR A 63 -28.47 -13.57 2.85
C TYR A 63 -27.93 -14.87 3.43
N ILE A 64 -28.74 -15.51 4.26
CA ILE A 64 -28.54 -16.86 4.79
C ILE A 64 -29.87 -17.58 4.70
N ARG A 65 -29.91 -18.74 4.06
CA ARG A 65 -31.11 -19.54 3.94
C ARG A 65 -30.77 -21.03 3.92
N THR A 66 -31.27 -21.73 4.94
CA THR A 66 -31.15 -23.18 5.08
C THR A 66 -32.41 -23.87 4.58
N THR A 67 -32.23 -24.83 3.67
CA THR A 67 -33.28 -25.69 3.17
C THR A 67 -33.06 -27.09 3.69
N ILE A 68 -34.00 -27.61 4.43
CA ILE A 68 -33.98 -28.98 4.94
C ILE A 68 -34.40 -29.92 3.81
N GLU A 69 -33.53 -30.83 3.40
CA GLU A 69 -33.82 -31.83 2.37
C GLU A 69 -34.34 -33.14 2.97
N TYR A 70 -33.88 -33.47 4.15
CA TYR A 70 -34.26 -34.68 4.89
C TYR A 70 -34.03 -34.49 6.39
N GLN A 71 -34.96 -35.03 7.20
CA GLN A 71 -34.76 -35.19 8.64
C GLN A 71 -35.13 -36.60 9.06
N GLY A 72 -34.23 -37.21 9.82
CA GLY A 72 -34.41 -38.49 10.52
C GLY A 72 -34.11 -38.37 11.97
N THR A 73 -34.48 -39.40 12.77
CA THR A 73 -34.11 -39.53 14.15
C THR A 73 -33.35 -40.84 14.38
N ASP A 74 -32.41 -40.82 15.34
CA ASP A 74 -31.75 -42.01 15.85
C ASP A 74 -31.99 -42.06 17.38
N GLY A 75 -32.78 -43.01 17.79
CA GLY A 75 -33.32 -43.00 19.15
C GLY A 75 -34.33 -41.85 19.38
N ASP A 76 -34.57 -41.58 20.68
CA ASP A 76 -35.53 -40.56 21.12
C ASP A 76 -34.93 -39.16 21.25
N ASP A 77 -33.60 -38.99 21.15
CA ASP A 77 -32.86 -37.77 21.48
C ASP A 77 -32.01 -37.21 20.33
N MET A 78 -31.75 -37.98 19.27
CA MET A 78 -30.95 -37.50 18.15
C MET A 78 -31.78 -37.13 16.92
N VAL A 79 -31.51 -35.99 16.33
CA VAL A 79 -32.10 -35.53 15.04
C VAL A 79 -30.98 -35.35 14.04
N ILE A 80 -31.09 -36.06 12.91
CA ILE A 80 -30.15 -35.99 11.78
C ILE A 80 -30.83 -35.18 10.66
N THR A 81 -30.20 -34.10 10.25
CA THR A 81 -30.73 -33.19 9.22
C THR A 81 -29.77 -33.09 8.06
N ARG A 82 -30.20 -33.50 6.85
CA ARG A 82 -29.50 -33.16 5.60
C ARG A 82 -30.06 -31.84 5.08
N HIS A 83 -29.15 -30.90 4.78
CA HIS A 83 -29.53 -29.55 4.40
C HIS A 83 -28.69 -29.00 3.24
N THR A 84 -29.22 -27.95 2.64
CA THR A 84 -28.50 -27.03 1.74
C THR A 84 -28.67 -25.62 2.28
N THR A 85 -27.53 -24.93 2.54
CA THR A 85 -27.51 -23.54 2.97
C THR A 85 -26.97 -22.67 1.86
N ARG A 86 -27.70 -21.61 1.48
CA ARG A 86 -27.28 -20.58 0.54
C ARG A 86 -26.95 -19.31 1.28
N THR A 87 -25.84 -18.68 0.91
CA THR A 87 -25.33 -17.46 1.53
C THR A 87 -24.83 -16.47 0.48
N ILE A 88 -24.93 -15.16 0.78
CA ILE A 88 -24.31 -14.09 -0.03
C ILE A 88 -23.41 -13.29 0.91
N HIS A 89 -22.11 -13.26 0.60
CA HIS A 89 -21.10 -12.56 1.38
C HIS A 89 -20.79 -11.21 0.73
N ASP A 90 -21.44 -10.14 1.23
CA ASP A 90 -21.43 -8.82 0.58
C ASP A 90 -21.45 -7.62 1.54
N ARG A 91 -21.47 -7.84 2.88
CA ARG A 91 -21.60 -6.76 3.86
C ARG A 91 -20.30 -6.42 4.57
N GLY A 92 -19.61 -7.39 5.11
CA GLY A 92 -18.43 -7.17 5.95
C GLY A 92 -17.43 -8.31 5.87
N ALA A 93 -16.29 -8.14 6.53
CA ALA A 93 -15.32 -9.23 6.65
C ALA A 93 -15.91 -10.36 7.50
N TYR A 94 -15.95 -11.58 6.96
CA TYR A 94 -16.37 -12.74 7.74
C TYR A 94 -15.24 -13.19 8.66
N LEU A 95 -15.51 -13.30 9.95
CA LEU A 95 -14.53 -13.58 11.01
C LEU A 95 -13.34 -12.59 11.01
N GLY A 96 -13.53 -11.37 10.52
CA GLY A 96 -12.45 -10.39 10.39
C GLY A 96 -11.37 -10.71 9.34
N LEU A 97 -11.51 -11.82 8.61
CA LEU A 97 -10.46 -12.37 7.75
C LEU A 97 -10.82 -12.39 6.25
N MET A 98 -12.08 -12.64 5.91
CA MET A 98 -12.51 -12.75 4.50
C MET A 98 -13.21 -11.48 4.04
N ALA A 99 -12.67 -10.83 3.01
CA ALA A 99 -13.32 -9.69 2.38
C ALA A 99 -14.61 -10.10 1.65
N PRO A 100 -15.63 -9.20 1.56
CA PRO A 100 -16.85 -9.46 0.84
C PRO A 100 -16.61 -9.81 -0.63
N THR A 101 -17.21 -10.89 -1.11
CA THR A 101 -17.04 -11.34 -2.51
C THR A 101 -18.23 -10.97 -3.39
N GLY A 102 -19.39 -10.65 -2.82
CA GLY A 102 -20.66 -10.45 -3.51
C GLY A 102 -21.23 -11.72 -4.18
N GLN A 103 -20.60 -12.88 -3.96
CA GLN A 103 -20.99 -14.14 -4.60
C GLN A 103 -21.99 -14.92 -3.76
N GLU A 104 -22.95 -15.56 -4.43
CA GLU A 104 -23.79 -16.57 -3.81
C GLU A 104 -23.02 -17.88 -3.68
N ARG A 105 -23.08 -18.49 -2.50
CA ARG A 105 -22.51 -19.81 -2.21
C ARG A 105 -23.60 -20.77 -1.79
N GLU A 106 -23.48 -22.02 -2.21
CA GLU A 106 -24.32 -23.12 -1.78
C GLU A 106 -23.46 -24.17 -1.04
N THR A 107 -23.80 -24.43 0.20
CA THR A 107 -23.13 -25.44 1.05
C THR A 107 -24.12 -26.53 1.36
N ARG A 108 -23.76 -27.78 1.15
CA ARG A 108 -24.56 -28.96 1.50
C ARG A 108 -23.92 -29.71 2.65
N GLY A 109 -24.74 -30.25 3.55
CA GLY A 109 -24.19 -30.96 4.69
C GLY A 109 -25.20 -31.76 5.47
N MET A 110 -24.70 -32.29 6.55
CA MET A 110 -25.49 -32.93 7.59
C MET A 110 -25.22 -32.26 8.93
N LEU A 111 -26.30 -32.03 9.66
CA LEU A 111 -26.28 -31.59 11.07
C LEU A 111 -26.87 -32.74 11.90
N ILE A 112 -26.26 -32.96 13.04
CA ILE A 112 -26.75 -33.88 14.05
C ILE A 112 -26.97 -33.07 15.33
N HIS A 113 -28.16 -33.12 15.86
CA HIS A 113 -28.50 -32.45 17.10
C HIS A 113 -28.91 -33.45 18.16
N ARG A 114 -28.39 -33.33 19.38
CA ARG A 114 -28.93 -34.00 20.53
C ARG A 114 -29.91 -33.07 21.23
N VAL A 115 -31.08 -33.63 21.56
CA VAL A 115 -32.18 -32.90 22.23
C VAL A 115 -32.44 -33.55 23.58
N SER A 116 -32.41 -32.75 24.64
CA SER A 116 -32.73 -33.19 25.99
C SER A 116 -33.59 -32.13 26.72
N GLY A 117 -34.62 -32.54 27.42
CA GLY A 117 -35.51 -31.64 28.15
C GLY A 117 -36.20 -30.58 27.27
N GLY A 118 -36.36 -30.83 25.96
CA GLY A 118 -36.96 -29.89 25.01
C GLY A 118 -36.04 -28.78 24.57
N LYS A 119 -34.72 -28.93 24.76
CA LYS A 119 -33.67 -28.03 24.33
C LYS A 119 -32.58 -28.79 23.54
N ILE A 120 -31.86 -28.10 22.66
CA ILE A 120 -30.69 -28.63 21.98
C ILE A 120 -29.49 -28.54 22.92
N VAL A 121 -28.83 -29.68 23.18
CA VAL A 121 -27.70 -29.78 24.10
C VAL A 121 -26.36 -29.95 23.36
N GLU A 122 -26.37 -30.54 22.18
CA GLU A 122 -25.15 -30.68 21.35
C GLU A 122 -25.48 -30.58 19.88
N GLU A 123 -24.52 -30.06 19.10
CA GLU A 123 -24.53 -30.03 17.65
C GLU A 123 -23.23 -30.59 17.07
N TRP A 124 -23.33 -31.39 16.02
CA TRP A 124 -22.24 -31.78 15.12
C TRP A 124 -22.59 -31.38 13.70
N SER A 125 -21.61 -30.80 12.99
CA SER A 125 -21.78 -30.43 11.59
C SER A 125 -20.78 -31.13 10.70
N ALA A 126 -21.24 -31.56 9.52
CA ALA A 126 -20.40 -32.06 8.43
C ALA A 126 -20.88 -31.44 7.13
N THR A 127 -20.10 -30.55 6.54
CA THR A 127 -20.45 -29.80 5.34
C THR A 127 -19.62 -30.24 4.14
N SER A 128 -20.26 -30.34 2.97
CA SER A 128 -19.61 -30.53 1.67
C SER A 128 -19.51 -29.16 0.97
N GLY A 129 -18.37 -28.61 0.97
CA GLY A 129 -17.98 -27.35 0.37
C GLY A 129 -16.54 -27.08 0.82
N PRO A 130 -15.80 -26.14 0.24
CA PRO A 130 -14.54 -25.80 0.85
C PRO A 130 -14.86 -25.36 2.29
N PRO A 131 -14.32 -26.05 3.29
CA PRO A 131 -14.49 -25.62 4.68
C PRO A 131 -14.05 -24.17 4.77
N VAL A 132 -14.70 -23.36 5.60
CA VAL A 132 -14.28 -21.97 5.85
C VAL A 132 -12.77 -21.90 6.13
N LEU A 133 -12.25 -22.92 6.82
CA LEU A 133 -10.81 -23.07 7.09
C LEU A 133 -9.97 -23.23 5.78
N GLU A 134 -10.44 -24.00 4.78
CA GLU A 134 -9.73 -24.13 3.49
C GLU A 134 -9.79 -22.84 2.70
N ALA A 135 -10.94 -22.13 2.70
CA ALA A 135 -11.08 -20.83 2.06
C ALA A 135 -10.18 -19.78 2.74
N LEU A 136 -10.14 -19.74 4.07
CA LEU A 136 -9.24 -18.89 4.86
C LEU A 136 -7.77 -19.22 4.60
N THR A 137 -7.42 -20.51 4.60
CA THR A 137 -6.05 -20.96 4.32
C THR A 137 -5.62 -20.59 2.90
N GLN A 138 -6.54 -20.66 1.92
CA GLN A 138 -6.28 -20.27 0.56
C GLN A 138 -6.12 -18.74 0.44
N GLU A 139 -6.95 -17.95 1.12
CA GLU A 139 -6.84 -16.49 1.17
C GLU A 139 -5.51 -16.05 1.82
N MET A 140 -5.13 -16.67 2.95
CA MET A 140 -3.85 -16.39 3.61
C MET A 140 -2.66 -16.72 2.69
N ARG A 141 -2.67 -17.87 2.03
CA ARG A 141 -1.62 -18.23 1.07
C ARG A 141 -1.54 -17.28 -0.12
N GLU A 142 -2.68 -16.80 -0.59
CA GLU A 142 -2.71 -15.83 -1.69
C GLU A 142 -2.16 -14.48 -1.23
N ARG A 143 -2.50 -14.01 -0.02
CA ARG A 143 -1.91 -12.81 0.56
C ARG A 143 -0.40 -12.94 0.75
N GLU A 144 0.04 -14.02 1.37
CA GLU A 144 1.49 -14.30 1.55
C GLU A 144 2.22 -14.33 0.20
N ARG A 145 1.59 -14.91 -0.84
CA ARG A 145 2.16 -14.91 -2.19
C ARG A 145 2.28 -13.51 -2.77
N VAL A 146 1.21 -12.71 -2.68
CA VAL A 146 1.20 -11.32 -3.17
C VAL A 146 2.21 -10.46 -2.39
N GLU A 147 2.27 -10.58 -1.07
CA GLU A 147 3.27 -9.90 -0.25
C GLU A 147 4.69 -10.29 -0.64
N HIS A 148 4.93 -11.58 -0.88
CA HIS A 148 6.23 -12.04 -1.34
C HIS A 148 6.58 -11.51 -2.74
N GLU A 149 5.63 -11.52 -3.69
CA GLU A 149 5.83 -10.95 -5.04
C GLU A 149 6.13 -9.44 -4.96
N LEU A 150 5.46 -8.69 -4.09
CA LEU A 150 5.72 -7.27 -3.85
C LEU A 150 7.09 -7.05 -3.20
N GLN A 151 7.49 -7.91 -2.25
CA GLN A 151 8.82 -7.84 -1.65
C GLN A 151 9.92 -8.07 -2.70
N VAL A 152 9.74 -9.04 -3.61
CA VAL A 152 10.67 -9.26 -4.73
C VAL A 152 10.71 -8.04 -5.65
N ALA A 153 9.56 -7.42 -5.95
CA ALA A 153 9.51 -6.20 -6.76
C ALA A 153 10.26 -5.05 -6.07
N ARG A 154 10.12 -4.90 -4.75
CA ARG A 154 10.89 -3.95 -3.94
C ARG A 154 12.38 -4.18 -4.03
N ASP A 155 12.81 -5.44 -3.86
CA ASP A 155 14.22 -5.79 -3.92
C ASP A 155 14.82 -5.47 -5.30
N ILE A 156 14.06 -5.71 -6.38
CA ILE A 156 14.46 -5.32 -7.76
C ILE A 156 14.54 -3.80 -7.90
N GLN A 157 13.57 -3.06 -7.39
CA GLN A 157 13.57 -1.60 -7.45
C GLN A 157 14.74 -1.01 -6.66
N LEU A 158 14.99 -1.50 -5.44
CA LEU A 158 16.13 -1.08 -4.63
C LEU A 158 17.49 -1.41 -5.30
N ALA A 159 17.58 -2.57 -5.94
CA ALA A 159 18.77 -2.95 -6.71
C ALA A 159 18.94 -2.11 -8.00
N SER A 160 17.88 -1.45 -8.46
CA SER A 160 17.93 -0.54 -9.60
C SER A 160 18.32 0.88 -9.22
N LEU A 161 18.27 1.23 -7.92
CA LEU A 161 18.82 2.49 -7.43
C LEU A 161 20.36 2.48 -7.56
N PRO A 162 21.01 3.65 -7.62
CA PRO A 162 22.46 3.72 -7.73
C PRO A 162 23.19 2.91 -6.66
N GLU A 163 24.15 2.05 -7.05
CA GLU A 163 24.95 1.23 -6.10
C GLU A 163 25.79 2.07 -5.11
N GLY A 164 25.86 3.37 -5.34
CA GLY A 164 26.58 4.29 -4.46
C GLY A 164 26.48 5.74 -4.91
N VAL A 165 26.78 6.61 -3.97
CA VAL A 165 26.87 8.04 -4.24
C VAL A 165 28.19 8.32 -4.97
N PRO A 166 28.20 9.13 -6.04
CA PRO A 166 29.43 9.53 -6.71
C PRO A 166 30.41 10.19 -5.72
N THR A 167 31.62 9.68 -5.63
CA THR A 167 32.67 10.29 -4.81
C THR A 167 33.32 11.41 -5.62
N LEU A 168 33.05 12.66 -5.23
CA LEU A 168 33.58 13.85 -5.86
C LEU A 168 34.43 14.61 -4.83
N GLU A 169 35.61 15.08 -5.25
CA GLU A 169 36.46 15.89 -4.40
C GLU A 169 35.78 17.23 -4.07
N ASP A 170 35.79 17.64 -2.82
CA ASP A 170 35.14 18.86 -2.32
C ASP A 170 33.60 18.86 -2.38
N TRP A 171 32.95 17.71 -2.59
CA TRP A 171 31.48 17.63 -2.62
C TRP A 171 30.95 16.60 -1.63
N GLN A 172 29.86 16.96 -0.98
CA GLN A 172 29.02 16.06 -0.18
C GLN A 172 27.68 15.89 -0.90
N ILE A 173 27.29 14.63 -1.08
CA ILE A 173 26.02 14.24 -1.72
C ILE A 173 25.30 13.31 -0.77
N ASP A 174 24.12 13.71 -0.30
CA ASP A 174 23.35 12.92 0.65
C ASP A 174 21.97 12.59 0.04
N PRO A 175 21.75 11.38 -0.50
CA PRO A 175 20.47 10.93 -0.98
C PRO A 175 19.65 10.27 0.12
N TYR A 176 18.33 10.39 0.03
CA TYR A 176 17.35 9.68 0.84
C TYR A 176 16.17 9.33 -0.03
N CYS A 177 15.69 8.07 0.04
CA CYS A 177 14.48 7.63 -0.64
C CYS A 177 13.79 6.59 0.23
N GLN A 178 12.55 6.85 0.58
CA GLN A 178 11.71 5.94 1.35
C GLN A 178 10.34 5.84 0.70
N PRO A 179 10.00 4.70 0.09
CA PRO A 179 8.67 4.45 -0.42
C PRO A 179 7.63 4.40 0.71
N ALA A 180 6.41 4.90 0.45
CA ALA A 180 5.26 4.79 1.35
C ALA A 180 4.65 3.38 1.38
N ARG A 181 4.88 2.59 0.34
CA ARG A 181 4.45 1.20 0.19
C ARG A 181 5.64 0.30 -0.07
N GLU A 182 5.38 -0.95 -0.43
CA GLU A 182 6.43 -1.93 -0.79
C GLU A 182 7.29 -1.45 -1.96
N VAL A 183 6.68 -0.77 -2.95
CA VAL A 183 7.38 -0.13 -4.08
C VAL A 183 6.83 1.27 -4.32
N GLY A 184 7.70 2.20 -4.76
CA GLY A 184 7.40 3.62 -4.95
C GLY A 184 7.44 4.08 -6.40
N GLY A 185 6.85 5.27 -6.64
CA GLY A 185 6.96 6.05 -7.88
C GLY A 185 8.17 6.97 -7.90
N ASP A 186 8.65 7.35 -6.73
CA ASP A 186 9.80 8.21 -6.57
C ASP A 186 11.12 7.54 -6.96
N PHE A 187 12.05 8.36 -7.44
CA PHE A 187 13.42 7.93 -7.73
C PHE A 187 14.42 9.06 -7.61
N TYR A 188 15.67 8.69 -7.38
CA TYR A 188 16.84 9.48 -7.70
C TYR A 188 17.84 8.62 -8.47
N GLU A 189 18.69 9.24 -9.30
CA GLU A 189 19.66 8.52 -10.13
C GLU A 189 20.90 9.37 -10.35
N PHE A 190 22.05 8.69 -10.54
CA PHE A 190 23.33 9.32 -10.86
C PHE A 190 23.90 8.76 -12.15
N TYR A 191 24.41 9.65 -13.01
CA TYR A 191 24.97 9.29 -14.31
C TYR A 191 26.41 9.80 -14.42
N GLN A 192 27.37 8.89 -14.54
CA GLN A 192 28.75 9.26 -14.85
C GLN A 192 28.86 9.66 -16.30
N LEU A 193 29.23 10.90 -16.58
CA LEU A 193 29.43 11.39 -17.95
C LEU A 193 30.91 11.24 -18.30
N GLY A 194 31.19 10.96 -19.62
CA GLY A 194 32.54 10.60 -20.07
C GLY A 194 33.60 11.70 -19.98
N ASP A 195 33.21 12.91 -19.58
CA ASP A 195 34.09 14.09 -19.45
C ASP A 195 34.31 14.51 -17.99
N GLY A 196 33.99 13.64 -17.02
CA GLY A 196 34.15 13.91 -15.60
C GLY A 196 32.98 14.62 -14.93
N ARG A 197 31.99 15.08 -15.70
CA ARG A 197 30.75 15.63 -15.17
C ARG A 197 29.84 14.52 -14.64
N VAL A 198 28.93 14.89 -13.75
CA VAL A 198 27.96 13.98 -13.18
C VAL A 198 26.54 14.49 -13.45
N GLY A 199 25.74 13.65 -14.09
CA GLY A 199 24.32 13.86 -14.22
C GLY A 199 23.58 13.27 -13.03
N PHE A 200 22.48 13.88 -12.62
CA PHE A 200 21.57 13.31 -11.64
C PHE A 200 20.13 13.71 -11.93
N ALA A 201 19.24 12.83 -11.57
CA ALA A 201 17.80 13.02 -11.71
C ALA A 201 17.13 12.78 -10.38
N VAL A 202 16.06 13.54 -10.11
CA VAL A 202 15.07 13.27 -9.06
C VAL A 202 13.71 13.38 -9.71
N GLY A 203 12.80 12.46 -9.42
CA GLY A 203 11.49 12.47 -10.05
C GLY A 203 10.48 11.56 -9.37
N ASP A 204 9.23 11.70 -9.79
CA ASP A 204 8.11 10.90 -9.34
C ASP A 204 7.21 10.51 -10.52
N ALA A 205 6.74 9.26 -10.52
CA ALA A 205 5.78 8.74 -11.49
C ALA A 205 4.38 8.76 -10.90
N THR A 206 3.42 9.35 -11.64
CA THR A 206 2.02 9.35 -11.23
C THR A 206 1.48 7.99 -10.85
N GLY A 207 0.77 7.93 -9.73
CA GLY A 207 0.18 6.73 -9.17
C GLY A 207 1.07 6.14 -8.08
N LYS A 208 0.69 4.98 -7.56
CA LYS A 208 1.39 4.34 -6.44
C LYS A 208 1.58 2.84 -6.71
N GLY A 209 2.60 2.27 -6.08
CA GLY A 209 2.86 0.84 -6.15
C GLY A 209 3.46 0.37 -7.49
N VAL A 210 3.21 -0.88 -7.87
CA VAL A 210 3.87 -1.56 -8.99
C VAL A 210 3.80 -0.82 -10.33
N PRO A 211 2.65 -0.23 -10.76
CA PRO A 211 2.60 0.50 -12.03
C PRO A 211 3.55 1.71 -12.07
N ALA A 212 3.60 2.50 -11.00
CA ALA A 212 4.50 3.64 -10.87
C ALA A 212 5.96 3.19 -10.88
N ALA A 213 6.31 2.17 -10.09
CA ALA A 213 7.66 1.60 -10.04
C ALA A 213 8.18 1.12 -11.40
N ILE A 214 7.33 0.51 -12.23
CA ILE A 214 7.70 0.08 -13.59
C ILE A 214 8.00 1.29 -14.48
N VAL A 215 7.17 2.33 -14.43
CA VAL A 215 7.37 3.56 -15.22
C VAL A 215 8.62 4.27 -14.77
N THR A 216 8.88 4.36 -13.46
CA THR A 216 10.11 4.93 -12.88
C THR A 216 11.35 4.20 -13.37
N THR A 217 11.38 2.86 -13.25
CA THR A 217 12.52 2.06 -13.72
C THR A 217 12.79 2.26 -15.20
N GLY A 218 11.73 2.35 -16.02
CA GLY A 218 11.84 2.68 -17.44
C GLY A 218 12.42 4.07 -17.68
N THR A 219 12.01 5.06 -16.90
CA THR A 219 12.50 6.45 -16.99
C THR A 219 13.99 6.54 -16.68
N CYS A 220 14.44 5.92 -15.57
CA CYS A 220 15.86 5.86 -15.21
C CYS A 220 16.71 5.21 -16.31
N ALA A 221 16.23 4.11 -16.90
CA ALA A 221 16.92 3.42 -17.98
C ALA A 221 17.03 4.29 -19.25
N TYR A 222 15.99 5.06 -19.62
CA TYR A 222 16.04 5.97 -20.76
C TYR A 222 16.99 7.14 -20.53
N LEU A 223 16.90 7.79 -19.36
CA LEU A 223 17.81 8.88 -19.00
C LEU A 223 19.27 8.41 -18.97
N GLY A 224 19.54 7.23 -18.38
CA GLY A 224 20.87 6.62 -18.36
C GLY A 224 21.40 6.32 -19.77
N GLY A 225 20.55 5.78 -20.66
CA GLY A 225 20.92 5.54 -22.05
C GLY A 225 21.26 6.83 -22.82
N VAL A 226 20.51 7.91 -22.60
CA VAL A 226 20.78 9.23 -23.19
C VAL A 226 22.05 9.83 -22.61
N ALA A 227 22.22 9.80 -21.28
CA ALA A 227 23.42 10.31 -20.60
C ALA A 227 24.70 9.63 -21.08
N ALA A 228 24.67 8.31 -21.28
CA ALA A 228 25.80 7.52 -21.75
C ALA A 228 26.14 7.77 -23.25
N ALA A 229 25.14 8.10 -24.07
CA ALA A 229 25.31 8.10 -25.54
C ALA A 229 25.78 9.44 -26.15
N SER A 230 25.50 10.60 -25.53
CA SER A 230 25.48 11.82 -26.32
C SER A 230 26.14 13.07 -25.74
N GLY A 231 26.48 13.12 -24.46
CA GLY A 231 26.83 14.38 -23.81
C GLY A 231 25.74 15.46 -24.00
N SER A 232 24.47 15.02 -24.12
CA SER A 232 23.32 15.88 -24.29
C SER A 232 23.20 16.82 -23.10
N SER A 233 22.67 18.00 -23.36
CA SER A 233 22.27 18.93 -22.29
C SER A 233 21.06 18.41 -21.51
N PRO A 234 20.77 18.92 -20.31
CA PRO A 234 19.63 18.47 -19.50
C PRO A 234 18.28 18.56 -20.24
N GLY A 235 18.04 19.64 -20.97
CA GLY A 235 16.79 19.80 -21.73
C GLY A 235 16.68 18.85 -22.90
N GLU A 236 17.80 18.60 -23.63
CA GLU A 236 17.83 17.60 -24.69
C GLU A 236 17.59 16.18 -24.13
N ALA A 237 18.19 15.85 -23.00
CA ALA A 237 18.00 14.55 -22.35
C ALA A 237 16.54 14.32 -21.94
N LEU A 238 15.91 15.30 -21.31
CA LEU A 238 14.48 15.24 -20.96
C LEU A 238 13.58 15.15 -22.21
N ALA A 239 13.88 15.88 -23.28
CA ALA A 239 13.12 15.82 -24.53
C ALA A 239 13.17 14.41 -25.15
N LEU A 240 14.35 13.78 -25.20
CA LEU A 240 14.51 12.41 -25.71
C LEU A 240 13.80 11.38 -24.82
N ALA A 241 13.90 11.53 -23.49
CA ALA A 241 13.20 10.69 -22.54
C ALA A 241 11.67 10.83 -22.67
N ASN A 242 11.17 12.06 -22.85
CA ASN A 242 9.75 12.32 -23.08
C ASN A 242 9.21 11.57 -24.30
N GLU A 243 9.87 11.64 -25.44
CA GLU A 243 9.45 10.93 -26.65
C GLU A 243 9.43 9.40 -26.45
N ALA A 244 10.43 8.88 -25.76
CA ALA A 244 10.51 7.44 -25.46
C ALA A 244 9.40 6.97 -24.54
N LEU A 245 9.08 7.75 -23.50
CA LEU A 245 8.03 7.44 -22.52
C LEU A 245 6.64 7.62 -23.13
N TYR A 246 6.38 8.73 -23.82
CA TYR A 246 5.07 8.99 -24.43
C TYR A 246 4.59 7.84 -25.33
N ALA A 247 5.51 7.18 -26.03
CA ALA A 247 5.18 6.05 -26.89
C ALA A 247 4.89 4.73 -26.15
N ARG A 248 5.17 4.63 -24.84
CA ARG A 248 5.21 3.35 -24.12
C ARG A 248 4.43 3.28 -22.83
N ILE A 249 4.23 4.41 -22.12
CA ILE A 249 3.47 4.41 -20.85
C ILE A 249 1.97 4.57 -21.13
N PRO A 250 1.10 4.13 -20.20
CA PRO A 250 -0.33 4.35 -20.33
C PRO A 250 -0.69 5.85 -20.44
N PRO A 251 -1.73 6.22 -21.20
CA PRO A 251 -2.07 7.63 -21.46
C PRO A 251 -2.42 8.47 -20.24
N ASN A 252 -2.72 7.82 -19.10
CA ASN A 252 -3.05 8.47 -17.82
C ASN A 252 -1.85 8.50 -16.86
N MET A 253 -0.67 8.11 -17.32
CA MET A 253 0.57 8.15 -16.54
C MET A 253 1.54 9.17 -17.12
N PHE A 254 2.29 9.81 -16.25
CA PHE A 254 3.38 10.71 -16.61
C PHE A 254 4.41 10.70 -15.47
N VAL A 255 5.58 11.28 -15.73
CA VAL A 255 6.65 11.35 -14.74
C VAL A 255 7.09 12.80 -14.59
N THR A 256 7.12 13.31 -13.37
CA THR A 256 7.81 14.55 -13.08
C THR A 256 9.29 14.26 -12.88
N CYS A 257 10.16 15.11 -13.42
CA CYS A 257 11.60 14.87 -13.34
C CYS A 257 12.38 16.19 -13.34
N PHE A 258 13.28 16.35 -12.37
CA PHE A 258 14.33 17.34 -12.42
C PHE A 258 15.63 16.65 -12.82
N TYR A 259 16.24 17.10 -13.90
CA TYR A 259 17.52 16.55 -14.37
C TYR A 259 18.58 17.63 -14.43
N ALA A 260 19.75 17.36 -13.87
CA ALA A 260 20.85 18.29 -13.84
C ALA A 260 22.19 17.63 -14.14
N ILE A 261 23.14 18.43 -14.60
CA ILE A 261 24.52 18.05 -14.87
C ILE A 261 25.42 18.98 -14.06
N LEU A 262 26.19 18.40 -13.16
CA LEU A 262 27.21 19.07 -12.37
C LEU A 262 28.58 18.93 -13.03
N ASP A 263 29.27 20.03 -13.21
CA ASP A 263 30.71 20.07 -13.43
C ASP A 263 31.39 20.24 -12.04
N PRO A 264 32.00 19.21 -11.49
CA PRO A 264 32.54 19.28 -10.14
C PRO A 264 33.78 20.19 -10.01
N GLU A 265 34.53 20.40 -11.10
CA GLU A 265 35.71 21.26 -11.07
C GLU A 265 35.31 22.73 -10.97
N SER A 266 34.43 23.20 -11.84
CA SER A 266 33.97 24.59 -11.83
C SER A 266 32.92 24.86 -10.78
N GLY A 267 32.05 23.88 -10.47
CA GLY A 267 30.85 24.03 -9.64
C GLY A 267 29.64 24.52 -10.47
N SER A 268 29.74 24.52 -11.81
CA SER A 268 28.60 24.81 -12.66
C SER A 268 27.56 23.70 -12.60
N LEU A 269 26.31 24.07 -12.36
CA LEU A 269 25.15 23.20 -12.37
C LEU A 269 24.20 23.66 -13.47
N THR A 270 24.12 22.88 -14.56
CA THR A 270 23.15 23.09 -15.62
C THR A 270 21.96 22.17 -15.39
N TYR A 271 20.72 22.65 -15.48
CA TYR A 271 19.54 21.87 -15.17
C TYR A 271 18.34 22.20 -16.05
N ALA A 272 17.40 21.26 -16.08
CA ALA A 272 16.07 21.41 -16.66
C ALA A 272 15.03 20.70 -15.76
N ASN A 273 13.78 21.18 -15.81
CA ASN A 273 12.70 20.66 -14.99
C ASN A 273 11.52 20.23 -15.86
N ALA A 274 11.13 18.97 -15.76
CA ALA A 274 9.97 18.38 -16.39
C ALA A 274 8.77 18.31 -15.39
N GLY A 275 8.37 19.46 -14.84
CA GLY A 275 7.20 19.58 -13.97
C GLY A 275 7.37 18.99 -12.57
N HIS A 276 8.60 18.76 -12.13
CA HIS A 276 8.91 18.30 -10.78
C HIS A 276 8.93 19.47 -9.79
N ASP A 277 8.85 19.17 -8.49
CA ASP A 277 8.96 20.14 -7.40
C ASP A 277 10.19 21.03 -7.58
N ILE A 278 10.01 22.31 -7.23
CA ILE A 278 11.06 23.31 -7.45
C ILE A 278 12.12 23.18 -6.37
N PRO A 279 13.37 22.79 -6.71
CA PRO A 279 14.43 22.65 -5.75
C PRO A 279 14.82 23.98 -5.11
N TYR A 280 15.39 23.91 -3.90
CA TYR A 280 15.91 25.06 -3.18
C TYR A 280 17.43 25.06 -3.15
N LEU A 281 18.01 26.25 -3.30
CA LEU A 281 19.42 26.52 -3.08
C LEU A 281 19.58 27.34 -1.79
N TYR A 282 20.20 26.77 -0.77
CA TYR A 282 20.70 27.54 0.36
C TYR A 282 21.95 28.32 -0.04
N ARG A 283 21.90 29.62 0.17
CA ARG A 283 23.04 30.52 -0.08
C ARG A 283 23.00 31.68 0.92
N LYS A 284 24.01 31.76 1.80
CA LYS A 284 24.20 32.89 2.74
C LYS A 284 22.96 33.25 3.56
N GLY A 285 22.25 32.26 4.10
CA GLY A 285 21.07 32.47 4.93
C GLY A 285 19.76 32.70 4.14
N ASN A 286 19.75 32.40 2.84
CA ASN A 286 18.56 32.47 2.01
C ASN A 286 18.30 31.14 1.34
N ALA A 287 17.01 30.83 1.10
CA ALA A 287 16.57 29.75 0.25
C ALA A 287 16.08 30.31 -1.08
N GLU A 288 16.84 30.07 -2.16
CA GLU A 288 16.54 30.50 -3.51
C GLU A 288 15.93 29.32 -4.30
N GLU A 289 14.91 29.57 -5.13
CA GLU A 289 14.29 28.55 -5.96
C GLU A 289 15.04 28.31 -7.26
N LEU A 290 15.28 27.07 -7.64
CA LEU A 290 15.88 26.69 -8.92
C LEU A 290 14.80 26.43 -9.97
N ARG A 291 14.29 27.51 -10.57
CA ARG A 291 13.18 27.44 -11.52
C ARG A 291 13.68 27.18 -12.94
N ALA A 292 13.02 26.24 -13.63
CA ALA A 292 13.05 26.01 -15.07
C ALA A 292 11.66 25.53 -15.53
N ARG A 293 11.29 25.78 -16.77
CA ARG A 293 9.94 25.46 -17.28
C ARG A 293 9.98 24.19 -18.10
N GLY A 294 9.00 23.32 -17.88
CA GLY A 294 8.78 22.11 -18.66
C GLY A 294 7.51 21.39 -18.19
N MET A 295 7.01 20.53 -19.05
CA MET A 295 5.85 19.68 -18.76
C MET A 295 6.34 18.29 -18.32
N PRO A 296 5.57 17.55 -17.48
CA PRO A 296 5.91 16.19 -17.13
C PRO A 296 6.20 15.29 -18.34
N LEU A 297 7.14 14.37 -18.17
CA LEU A 297 7.53 13.41 -19.19
C LEU A 297 6.38 12.44 -19.49
N GLY A 298 6.19 12.11 -20.76
CA GLY A 298 5.16 11.18 -21.22
C GLY A 298 3.76 11.78 -21.31
N LEU A 299 3.56 13.04 -20.90
CA LEU A 299 2.25 13.69 -20.93
C LEU A 299 1.87 14.14 -22.35
N MET A 300 2.80 14.73 -23.09
CA MET A 300 2.59 15.23 -24.46
C MET A 300 3.85 15.02 -25.32
N PRO A 301 3.72 14.73 -26.62
CA PRO A 301 4.86 14.60 -27.52
C PRO A 301 5.40 15.96 -27.92
N GLY A 302 6.65 15.99 -28.37
CA GLY A 302 7.28 17.18 -28.95
C GLY A 302 7.59 18.30 -27.97
N MET A 303 7.72 17.97 -26.67
CA MET A 303 7.99 18.95 -25.62
C MET A 303 9.46 19.36 -25.61
N GLY A 304 9.71 20.67 -25.47
CA GLY A 304 11.03 21.22 -25.16
C GLY A 304 11.11 21.64 -23.70
N TYR A 305 12.32 21.62 -23.13
CA TYR A 305 12.58 21.94 -21.74
C TYR A 305 13.56 23.10 -21.63
N GLU A 306 13.19 24.10 -20.81
CA GLU A 306 14.05 25.24 -20.54
C GLU A 306 15.27 24.80 -19.75
N GLU A 307 16.45 25.27 -20.14
CA GLU A 307 17.69 25.04 -19.45
C GLU A 307 18.15 26.27 -18.69
N MET A 308 18.61 26.05 -17.48
CA MET A 308 19.17 27.07 -16.62
C MET A 308 20.54 26.64 -16.13
N GLU A 309 21.38 27.60 -15.80
CA GLU A 309 22.72 27.36 -15.26
C GLU A 309 22.95 28.22 -14.01
N ILE A 310 23.55 27.63 -12.99
CA ILE A 310 23.99 28.32 -11.78
C ILE A 310 25.39 27.85 -11.38
N MET A 311 26.10 28.71 -10.61
CA MET A 311 27.35 28.31 -9.97
C MET A 311 27.10 27.95 -8.51
N LEU A 312 27.46 26.75 -8.08
CA LEU A 312 27.50 26.37 -6.69
C LEU A 312 28.84 26.77 -6.09
N ASN A 313 28.79 27.70 -5.12
CA ASN A 313 29.98 28.17 -4.40
C ASN A 313 30.23 27.28 -3.18
N ALA A 314 31.34 27.50 -2.48
CA ALA A 314 31.60 26.90 -1.19
C ALA A 314 30.45 27.22 -0.20
N ASP A 315 30.04 26.24 0.58
CA ASP A 315 28.94 26.26 1.56
C ASP A 315 27.53 26.39 0.99
N ASP A 316 27.38 26.50 -0.34
CA ASP A 316 26.05 26.40 -0.96
C ASP A 316 25.51 24.96 -0.84
N ILE A 317 24.21 24.81 -0.55
CA ILE A 317 23.51 23.52 -0.50
C ILE A 317 22.32 23.56 -1.45
N ALA A 318 22.29 22.70 -2.46
CA ALA A 318 21.11 22.50 -3.28
C ALA A 318 20.30 21.31 -2.73
N LEU A 319 19.01 21.52 -2.50
CA LEU A 319 18.04 20.50 -2.06
C LEU A 319 17.07 20.21 -3.17
N PHE A 320 16.98 18.95 -3.56
CA PHE A 320 15.96 18.37 -4.43
C PHE A 320 15.07 17.47 -3.57
N TYR A 321 13.77 17.50 -3.80
CA TYR A 321 12.79 16.79 -2.97
C TYR A 321 11.56 16.42 -3.77
N SER A 322 10.81 15.40 -3.33
CA SER A 322 9.48 15.07 -3.83
C SER A 322 8.37 15.62 -2.93
N ASP A 323 7.16 15.67 -3.45
CA ASP A 323 5.98 16.23 -2.80
C ASP A 323 5.61 15.54 -1.49
N GLY A 324 5.94 14.24 -1.32
CA GLY A 324 5.65 13.50 -0.09
C GLY A 324 6.25 14.10 1.18
N LEU A 325 7.33 14.91 1.07
CA LEU A 325 7.84 15.68 2.20
C LEU A 325 6.88 16.81 2.60
N VAL A 326 6.44 17.61 1.63
CA VAL A 326 5.67 18.83 1.88
C VAL A 326 4.17 18.58 2.03
N GLU A 327 3.67 17.48 1.48
CA GLU A 327 2.27 17.08 1.57
C GLU A 327 1.95 16.21 2.79
N ALA A 328 2.95 15.80 3.57
CA ALA A 328 2.76 15.04 4.81
C ALA A 328 1.90 15.81 5.82
N HIS A 329 0.94 15.13 6.44
CA HIS A 329 0.00 15.71 7.40
C HIS A 329 0.35 15.37 8.85
N ASN A 330 0.07 16.33 9.74
CA ASN A 330 0.10 16.07 11.18
C ASN A 330 -1.25 15.49 11.66
N PRO A 331 -1.38 15.07 12.94
CA PRO A 331 -2.63 14.55 13.48
C PRO A 331 -3.82 15.53 13.43
N GLU A 332 -3.55 16.83 13.32
CA GLU A 332 -4.55 17.88 13.18
C GLU A 332 -4.99 18.09 11.71
N GLY A 333 -4.37 17.40 10.75
CA GLY A 333 -4.65 17.51 9.31
C GLY A 333 -4.00 18.71 8.65
N GLU A 334 -2.97 19.32 9.25
CA GLU A 334 -2.19 20.38 8.64
C GLU A 334 -1.05 19.79 7.82
N MET A 335 -0.77 20.34 6.62
CA MET A 335 0.36 19.93 5.80
C MET A 335 1.68 20.47 6.35
N PHE A 336 2.78 19.73 6.16
CA PHE A 336 4.14 20.20 6.44
C PHE A 336 4.43 21.50 5.70
N GLY A 337 4.21 21.52 4.41
CA GLY A 337 4.10 22.69 3.54
C GLY A 337 5.42 23.35 3.14
N LEU A 338 5.39 24.01 1.98
CA LEU A 338 6.55 24.74 1.43
C LEU A 338 7.10 25.84 2.35
N PRO A 339 6.29 26.63 3.11
CA PRO A 339 6.84 27.66 3.97
C PRO A 339 7.74 27.12 5.08
N ARG A 340 7.41 25.94 5.64
CA ARG A 340 8.23 25.28 6.66
C ARG A 340 9.52 24.73 6.05
N LEU A 341 9.42 24.07 4.89
CA LEU A 341 10.59 23.59 4.15
C LEU A 341 11.56 24.75 3.85
N GLN A 342 11.05 25.86 3.30
CA GLN A 342 11.86 27.03 2.96
C GLN A 342 12.56 27.64 4.19
N ALA A 343 11.88 27.71 5.33
CA ALA A 343 12.48 28.19 6.57
C ALA A 343 13.62 27.30 7.06
N LEU A 344 13.43 25.98 7.00
CA LEU A 344 14.47 24.99 7.38
C LEU A 344 15.68 25.04 6.44
N VAL A 345 15.45 25.19 5.15
CA VAL A 345 16.54 25.36 4.17
C VAL A 345 17.30 26.67 4.38
N ALA A 346 16.62 27.76 4.76
CA ALA A 346 17.26 29.05 5.01
C ALA A 346 18.12 29.09 6.28
N GLU A 347 17.87 28.20 7.24
CA GLU A 347 18.57 28.12 8.52
C GLU A 347 19.04 26.66 8.79
N PRO A 348 19.95 26.08 7.98
CA PRO A 348 20.46 24.73 8.21
C PRO A 348 21.22 24.67 9.53
N ALA A 349 21.03 23.58 10.29
CA ALA A 349 21.70 23.41 11.57
C ALA A 349 23.22 23.15 11.35
N GLU A 350 24.07 23.84 12.09
CA GLU A 350 25.52 23.61 12.03
C GLU A 350 25.87 22.14 12.39
N GLY A 351 26.68 21.51 11.55
CA GLY A 351 27.18 20.15 11.80
C GLY A 351 26.17 19.01 11.63
N LYS A 352 24.97 19.28 11.13
CA LYS A 352 23.97 18.26 10.82
C LYS A 352 23.61 18.29 9.33
N PRO A 353 23.64 17.14 8.61
CA PRO A 353 23.19 17.08 7.23
C PRO A 353 21.74 17.59 7.09
N LEU A 354 21.47 18.34 6.03
CA LEU A 354 20.13 18.92 5.81
C LEU A 354 19.04 17.85 5.67
N VAL A 355 19.36 16.71 5.06
CA VAL A 355 18.43 15.56 4.97
C VAL A 355 18.03 15.08 6.37
N ASP A 356 18.98 14.91 7.28
CA ASP A 356 18.69 14.46 8.65
C ASP A 356 17.87 15.50 9.43
N LEU A 357 18.15 16.79 9.22
CA LEU A 357 17.36 17.86 9.81
C LEU A 357 15.90 17.80 9.35
N LEU A 358 15.68 17.69 8.03
CA LEU A 358 14.35 17.64 7.45
C LEU A 358 13.57 16.42 7.92
N MET A 359 14.20 15.25 7.99
CA MET A 359 13.54 14.02 8.42
C MET A 359 13.22 14.05 9.94
N ASP A 360 14.04 14.65 10.77
CA ASP A 360 13.75 14.80 12.20
C ASP A 360 12.60 15.80 12.43
N GLU A 361 12.58 16.91 11.70
CA GLU A 361 11.49 17.87 11.74
C GLU A 361 10.17 17.28 11.22
N LEU A 362 10.23 16.48 10.15
CA LEU A 362 9.06 15.76 9.65
C LEU A 362 8.50 14.80 10.70
N ARG A 363 9.35 13.96 11.31
CA ARG A 363 8.95 13.04 12.40
C ARG A 363 8.35 13.77 13.61
N SER A 364 8.91 14.92 13.96
CA SER A 364 8.38 15.75 15.04
C SER A 364 7.02 16.34 14.71
N PHE A 365 6.82 16.72 13.46
CA PHE A 365 5.58 17.32 12.95
C PHE A 365 4.45 16.29 12.82
N THR A 366 4.73 15.13 12.25
CA THR A 366 3.74 14.08 12.02
C THR A 366 3.40 13.27 13.27
N GLY A 367 4.30 13.24 14.24
CA GLY A 367 4.09 12.58 15.54
C GLY A 367 4.23 11.06 15.50
N HIS A 368 3.97 10.44 16.67
CA HIS A 368 4.06 8.99 16.81
C HIS A 368 2.89 8.28 16.10
N GLY A 369 3.21 7.23 15.35
CA GLY A 369 2.21 6.39 14.67
C GLY A 369 1.70 6.96 13.35
N TRP A 370 2.37 7.98 12.81
CA TRP A 370 2.09 8.47 11.47
C TRP A 370 2.36 7.39 10.42
N GLU A 371 1.39 7.17 9.56
CA GLU A 371 1.51 6.32 8.39
C GLU A 371 1.90 7.21 7.21
N GLN A 372 3.03 6.91 6.57
CA GLN A 372 3.55 7.68 5.45
C GLN A 372 2.55 7.66 4.28
N GLU A 373 2.15 8.84 3.82
CA GLU A 373 1.07 9.02 2.83
C GLU A 373 1.58 8.90 1.40
N ASP A 374 2.80 9.38 1.13
CA ASP A 374 3.46 9.31 -0.16
C ASP A 374 4.95 9.01 -0.04
N ASP A 375 5.57 8.65 -1.16
CA ASP A 375 7.01 8.40 -1.24
C ASP A 375 7.78 9.68 -0.86
N ILE A 376 8.88 9.55 -0.15
CA ILE A 376 9.73 10.68 0.24
C ILE A 376 11.11 10.49 -0.36
N THR A 377 11.48 11.38 -1.26
CA THR A 377 12.81 11.42 -1.86
C THR A 377 13.45 12.78 -1.64
N LEU A 378 14.67 12.75 -1.11
CA LEU A 378 15.51 13.93 -0.87
C LEU A 378 16.90 13.68 -1.47
N LEU A 379 17.47 14.70 -2.04
CA LEU A 379 18.86 14.69 -2.49
C LEU A 379 19.49 16.05 -2.19
N THR A 380 20.60 16.07 -1.51
CA THR A 380 21.38 17.32 -1.32
C THR A 380 22.72 17.25 -2.03
N LEU A 381 23.13 18.39 -2.59
CA LEU A 381 24.47 18.62 -3.11
C LEU A 381 25.07 19.78 -2.33
N GLN A 382 26.18 19.57 -1.66
CA GLN A 382 26.90 20.61 -0.92
C GLN A 382 28.33 20.66 -1.41
N ARG A 383 28.83 21.88 -1.73
CA ARG A 383 30.24 22.11 -1.99
C ARG A 383 30.93 22.48 -0.69
N SER A 384 31.93 21.70 -0.30
CA SER A 384 32.71 21.94 0.91
C SER A 384 33.57 23.21 0.79
N ALA A 385 33.74 23.93 1.89
CA ALA A 385 34.73 24.98 1.96
C ALA A 385 36.13 24.39 1.86
N GLN A 386 36.97 24.93 1.00
CA GLN A 386 38.39 24.56 0.91
C GLN A 386 39.18 25.11 2.10
#